data_7849b06c7d5e12c1930a2a111a424ba5
#
_entry.id   7849b06c7d5e12c1930a2a111a424ba5
#
_cell.length_a   1.000
_cell.length_b   1.000
_cell.length_c   1.000
_cell.angle_alpha   90.00
_cell.angle_beta   90.00
_cell.angle_gamma   90.00
#
_symmetry.space_group_name_H-M   'P 1'
#
loop_
_entity.id
_entity.type
_entity.pdbx_description
1 polymer ?
#
loop_
_entity_poly.entity_id
_entity_poly.type
_entity_poly.pdbx_seq_one_letter_code
_entity_poly.pdbx_strand_id
1 'polypeptide(L)'
;MKLKQVVMMLALAGAGFAQAQVAVKHIQSDKSPIATGVWAGDTFYLSGQLATPITPADPAKGMPADYGDTKTQAASVFAKIQAALKDQGLTMGDVVKMTVFLGADPKTGKLEFAAMNSEYVKFFGTAEQPNKPARSAFQVAALVAPGAALEVEVIAVKSK
;
A
#
# COMPACT_ATOMS: atom_id res chain seq x y z
N MET A 1 -63.77 50.07 -0.92
CA MET A 1 -62.71 49.43 -0.16
C MET A 1 -61.95 48.49 -1.06
N LYS A 2 -60.71 48.84 -1.46
CA LYS A 2 -59.88 48.03 -2.36
C LYS A 2 -58.89 47.21 -1.52
N LEU A 3 -59.07 45.87 -1.51
CA LEU A 3 -58.20 44.92 -0.82
C LEU A 3 -56.88 44.76 -1.61
N LYS A 4 -55.76 45.19 -1.05
CA LYS A 4 -54.44 45.01 -1.63
C LYS A 4 -53.97 43.60 -1.26
N GLN A 5 -53.85 42.71 -2.23
CA GLN A 5 -53.15 41.44 -2.04
C GLN A 5 -51.64 41.65 -2.04
N VAL A 6 -50.99 41.32 -0.92
CA VAL A 6 -49.54 41.28 -0.80
C VAL A 6 -49.12 39.86 -1.20
N VAL A 7 -48.50 39.70 -2.37
CA VAL A 7 -47.83 38.45 -2.78
C VAL A 7 -46.47 38.40 -2.17
N MET A 8 -46.28 37.52 -1.18
CA MET A 8 -45.01 37.26 -0.57
C MET A 8 -44.26 36.17 -1.39
N MET A 9 -43.26 36.59 -2.21
CA MET A 9 -42.36 35.66 -2.90
C MET A 9 -41.38 35.09 -1.87
N LEU A 10 -41.50 33.80 -1.59
CA LEU A 10 -40.50 33.02 -0.87
C LEU A 10 -39.38 32.67 -1.85
N ALA A 11 -38.24 33.35 -1.76
CA ALA A 11 -37.03 32.95 -2.46
C ALA A 11 -36.42 31.75 -1.72
N LEU A 12 -36.59 30.55 -2.25
CA LEU A 12 -35.79 29.36 -1.82
C LEU A 12 -34.36 29.60 -2.31
N ALA A 13 -33.48 30.04 -1.40
CA ALA A 13 -32.04 29.96 -1.62
C ALA A 13 -31.64 28.48 -1.58
N GLY A 14 -31.51 27.88 -2.78
CA GLY A 14 -30.94 26.54 -2.93
C GLY A 14 -29.46 26.59 -2.47
N ALA A 15 -29.17 26.09 -1.27
CA ALA A 15 -27.83 25.80 -0.86
C ALA A 15 -27.32 24.64 -1.72
N GLY A 16 -26.65 24.97 -2.84
CA GLY A 16 -25.92 23.99 -3.63
C GLY A 16 -24.81 23.39 -2.75
N PHE A 17 -24.95 22.14 -2.39
CA PHE A 17 -23.85 21.37 -1.81
C PHE A 17 -22.77 21.25 -2.88
N ALA A 18 -21.72 22.08 -2.81
CA ALA A 18 -20.53 21.87 -3.60
C ALA A 18 -19.94 20.52 -3.14
N GLN A 19 -20.11 19.49 -3.95
CA GLN A 19 -19.36 18.24 -3.74
C GLN A 19 -17.89 18.57 -3.95
N ALA A 20 -17.12 18.53 -2.86
CA ALA A 20 -15.68 18.69 -2.94
C ALA A 20 -15.11 17.52 -3.78
N GLN A 21 -14.57 17.83 -4.96
CA GLN A 21 -13.92 16.84 -5.80
C GLN A 21 -12.68 16.34 -5.06
N VAL A 22 -12.54 15.00 -4.93
CA VAL A 22 -11.37 14.38 -4.31
C VAL A 22 -10.15 14.64 -5.20
N ALA A 23 -9.12 15.28 -4.64
CA ALA A 23 -7.86 15.49 -5.34
C ALA A 23 -7.12 14.15 -5.50
N VAL A 24 -6.68 13.85 -6.72
CA VAL A 24 -5.90 12.64 -7.02
C VAL A 24 -4.50 13.07 -7.47
N LYS A 25 -3.46 12.42 -6.88
CA LYS A 25 -2.06 12.68 -7.25
C LYS A 25 -1.33 11.34 -7.41
N HIS A 26 -0.79 11.09 -8.61
CA HIS A 26 0.04 9.93 -8.91
C HIS A 26 1.50 10.21 -8.56
N ILE A 27 2.13 9.28 -7.83
CA ILE A 27 3.57 9.25 -7.58
C ILE A 27 4.17 8.28 -8.58
N GLN A 28 4.69 8.81 -9.68
CA GLN A 28 5.13 8.02 -10.83
C GLN A 28 6.36 8.63 -11.49
N SER A 29 7.04 7.84 -12.33
CA SER A 29 8.14 8.27 -13.16
C SER A 29 8.04 7.63 -14.56
N ASP A 30 8.65 8.25 -15.56
CA ASP A 30 8.69 7.70 -16.93
C ASP A 30 9.49 6.39 -17.06
N LYS A 31 10.25 6.03 -16.01
CA LYS A 31 11.06 4.80 -15.97
C LYS A 31 10.29 3.57 -15.50
N SER A 32 9.06 3.75 -14.99
CA SER A 32 8.22 2.67 -14.46
C SER A 32 6.90 2.61 -15.20
N PRO A 33 6.42 1.41 -15.59
CA PRO A 33 5.11 1.24 -16.22
C PRO A 33 3.93 1.43 -15.26
N ILE A 34 4.21 1.46 -13.94
CA ILE A 34 3.19 1.65 -12.90
C ILE A 34 3.61 2.80 -11.97
N ALA A 35 2.63 3.44 -11.36
CA ALA A 35 2.88 4.42 -10.31
C ALA A 35 3.46 3.73 -9.07
N THR A 36 4.37 4.38 -8.35
CA THR A 36 4.80 3.92 -7.03
C THR A 36 3.63 3.91 -6.05
N GLY A 37 2.74 4.89 -6.17
CA GLY A 37 1.53 4.97 -5.39
C GLY A 37 0.65 6.12 -5.86
N VAL A 38 -0.56 6.19 -5.30
CA VAL A 38 -1.56 7.19 -5.66
C VAL A 38 -2.18 7.76 -4.40
N TRP A 39 -2.22 9.07 -4.29
CA TRP A 39 -3.03 9.79 -3.34
C TRP A 39 -4.44 10.00 -3.89
N ALA A 40 -5.46 9.68 -3.11
CA ALA A 40 -6.85 10.06 -3.34
C ALA A 40 -7.37 10.73 -2.07
N GLY A 41 -7.39 12.05 -2.06
CA GLY A 41 -7.62 12.83 -0.84
C GLY A 41 -6.54 12.57 0.20
N ASP A 42 -6.94 12.14 1.41
CA ASP A 42 -6.03 11.80 2.51
C ASP A 42 -5.60 10.32 2.49
N THR A 43 -5.99 9.55 1.47
CA THR A 43 -5.68 8.13 1.34
C THR A 43 -4.56 7.89 0.34
N PHE A 44 -3.52 7.16 0.76
CA PHE A 44 -2.40 6.77 -0.08
C PHE A 44 -2.45 5.26 -0.37
N TYR A 45 -2.47 4.92 -1.64
CA TYR A 45 -2.40 3.56 -2.17
C TYR A 45 -0.98 3.30 -2.64
N LEU A 46 -0.23 2.45 -1.94
CA LEU A 46 1.11 2.03 -2.34
C LEU A 46 1.01 0.76 -3.19
N SER A 47 1.62 0.78 -4.36
CA SER A 47 1.72 -0.40 -5.22
C SER A 47 2.48 -1.54 -4.54
N GLY A 48 2.25 -2.78 -5.00
CA GLY A 48 2.92 -3.97 -4.50
C GLY A 48 4.43 -3.82 -4.41
N GLN A 49 4.99 -4.18 -3.26
CA GLN A 49 6.43 -4.15 -3.00
C GLN A 49 6.97 -5.56 -2.94
N LEU A 50 7.97 -5.83 -3.79
CA LEU A 50 8.81 -7.03 -3.75
C LEU A 50 10.10 -6.72 -2.99
N ALA A 51 10.77 -7.75 -2.48
CA ALA A 51 12.09 -7.62 -1.86
C ALA A 51 13.11 -7.05 -2.86
N THR A 52 14.14 -6.41 -2.34
CA THR A 52 15.34 -6.09 -3.13
C THR A 52 16.20 -7.36 -3.23
N PRO A 53 16.72 -7.71 -4.41
CA PRO A 53 17.63 -8.85 -4.53
C PRO A 53 18.88 -8.66 -3.64
N ILE A 54 19.27 -9.74 -2.95
CA ILE A 54 20.56 -9.81 -2.26
C ILE A 54 21.67 -9.87 -3.30
N THR A 55 21.46 -10.69 -4.35
CA THR A 55 22.34 -10.77 -5.51
C THR A 55 21.51 -10.48 -6.75
N PRO A 56 21.86 -9.43 -7.52
CA PRO A 56 21.18 -9.14 -8.77
C PRO A 56 21.31 -10.29 -9.79
N ALA A 57 20.36 -10.40 -10.71
CA ALA A 57 20.49 -11.30 -11.84
C ALA A 57 21.73 -11.00 -12.68
N ASP A 58 22.39 -12.04 -13.17
CA ASP A 58 23.46 -11.93 -14.16
C ASP A 58 23.05 -12.69 -15.45
N PRO A 59 22.39 -12.01 -16.40
CA PRO A 59 21.93 -12.65 -17.63
C PRO A 59 23.06 -13.22 -18.48
N ALA A 60 24.27 -12.67 -18.39
CA ALA A 60 25.43 -13.15 -19.14
C ALA A 60 25.88 -14.55 -18.64
N LYS A 61 25.59 -14.86 -17.39
CA LYS A 61 25.86 -16.18 -16.79
C LYS A 61 24.61 -17.05 -16.66
N GLY A 62 23.45 -16.56 -17.11
CA GLY A 62 22.17 -17.25 -16.93
C GLY A 62 21.74 -17.38 -15.45
N MET A 63 22.25 -16.50 -14.59
CA MET A 63 21.96 -16.53 -13.16
C MET A 63 20.74 -15.65 -12.82
N PRO A 64 19.68 -16.21 -12.22
CA PRO A 64 18.55 -15.42 -11.73
C PRO A 64 18.96 -14.57 -10.53
N ALA A 65 18.16 -13.56 -10.20
CA ALA A 65 18.32 -12.80 -8.96
C ALA A 65 18.06 -13.70 -7.73
N ASP A 66 18.86 -13.54 -6.69
CA ASP A 66 18.65 -14.19 -5.39
C ASP A 66 18.04 -13.16 -4.43
N TYR A 67 16.87 -13.48 -3.89
CA TYR A 67 16.16 -12.68 -2.90
C TYR A 67 16.28 -13.24 -1.47
N GLY A 68 16.92 -14.38 -1.29
CA GLY A 68 16.95 -15.14 -0.04
C GLY A 68 15.65 -15.87 0.24
N ASP A 69 15.48 -16.34 1.48
CA ASP A 69 14.27 -17.00 1.97
C ASP A 69 13.14 -16.00 2.27
N THR A 70 11.95 -16.52 2.54
CA THR A 70 10.75 -15.71 2.85
C THR A 70 10.98 -14.72 4.00
N LYS A 71 11.74 -15.11 5.03
CA LYS A 71 12.05 -14.21 6.16
C LYS A 71 12.89 -13.03 5.73
N THR A 72 13.95 -13.27 4.99
CA THR A 72 14.85 -12.24 4.43
C THR A 72 14.08 -11.29 3.51
N GLN A 73 13.25 -11.86 2.64
CA GLN A 73 12.40 -11.08 1.74
C GLN A 73 11.40 -10.23 2.49
N ALA A 74 10.74 -10.76 3.53
CA ALA A 74 9.79 -10.02 4.34
C ALA A 74 10.45 -8.82 5.04
N ALA A 75 11.64 -8.99 5.62
CA ALA A 75 12.39 -7.89 6.22
C ALA A 75 12.66 -6.77 5.19
N SER A 76 13.10 -7.15 3.97
CA SER A 76 13.35 -6.21 2.88
C SER A 76 12.07 -5.48 2.43
N VAL A 77 10.96 -6.21 2.27
CA VAL A 77 9.68 -5.63 1.82
C VAL A 77 9.13 -4.63 2.83
N PHE A 78 9.10 -4.98 4.13
CA PHE A 78 8.60 -4.07 5.15
C PHE A 78 9.48 -2.83 5.31
N ALA A 79 10.78 -2.95 5.19
CA ALA A 79 11.69 -1.80 5.17
C ALA A 79 11.44 -0.88 3.96
N LYS A 80 11.16 -1.44 2.77
CA LYS A 80 10.79 -0.65 1.58
C LYS A 80 9.46 0.06 1.75
N ILE A 81 8.45 -0.61 2.31
CA ILE A 81 7.15 0.01 2.60
C ILE A 81 7.34 1.17 3.58
N GLN A 82 8.11 0.98 4.65
CA GLN A 82 8.40 2.04 5.61
C GLN A 82 9.08 3.25 4.95
N ALA A 83 10.07 3.01 4.08
CA ALA A 83 10.74 4.07 3.34
C ALA A 83 9.78 4.81 2.39
N ALA A 84 8.98 4.07 1.61
CA ALA A 84 8.01 4.64 0.68
C ALA A 84 6.94 5.48 1.39
N LEU A 85 6.46 5.03 2.55
CA LEU A 85 5.53 5.79 3.38
C LEU A 85 6.19 7.07 3.92
N LYS A 86 7.42 6.97 4.42
CA LYS A 86 8.19 8.13 4.93
C LYS A 86 8.38 9.19 3.84
N ASP A 87 8.67 8.82 2.61
CA ASP A 87 8.81 9.73 1.47
C ASP A 87 7.52 10.50 1.18
N GLN A 88 6.37 9.97 1.61
CA GLN A 88 5.06 10.60 1.49
C GLN A 88 4.61 11.31 2.78
N GLY A 89 5.47 11.39 3.80
CA GLY A 89 5.14 11.98 5.10
C GLY A 89 4.20 11.13 5.95
N LEU A 90 4.20 9.82 5.72
CA LEU A 90 3.43 8.80 6.43
C LEU A 90 4.35 7.89 7.24
N THR A 91 3.75 7.13 8.14
CA THR A 91 4.41 6.13 8.99
C THR A 91 3.75 4.76 8.83
N MET A 92 4.34 3.72 9.41
CA MET A 92 3.70 2.40 9.49
C MET A 92 2.39 2.44 10.30
N GLY A 93 2.25 3.39 11.23
CA GLY A 93 1.03 3.60 12.02
C GLY A 93 -0.16 4.12 11.22
N ASP A 94 0.08 4.72 10.06
CA ASP A 94 -0.96 5.24 9.15
C ASP A 94 -1.52 4.15 8.22
N VAL A 95 -0.92 2.93 8.20
CA VAL A 95 -1.39 1.82 7.36
C VAL A 95 -2.69 1.26 7.93
N VAL A 96 -3.76 1.33 7.14
CA VAL A 96 -5.10 0.84 7.51
C VAL A 96 -5.45 -0.49 6.87
N LYS A 97 -4.87 -0.80 5.71
CA LYS A 97 -5.08 -2.05 4.98
C LYS A 97 -3.76 -2.58 4.45
N MET A 98 -3.62 -3.90 4.47
CA MET A 98 -2.49 -4.63 3.90
C MET A 98 -2.99 -5.89 3.19
N THR A 99 -2.48 -6.13 1.99
CA THR A 99 -2.64 -7.41 1.28
C THR A 99 -1.27 -8.04 1.11
N VAL A 100 -1.15 -9.31 1.48
CA VAL A 100 0.10 -10.08 1.38
C VAL A 100 -0.12 -11.25 0.42
N PHE A 101 0.60 -11.25 -0.67
CA PHE A 101 0.66 -12.32 -1.65
C PHE A 101 1.90 -13.16 -1.36
N LEU A 102 1.73 -14.46 -1.10
CA LEU A 102 2.81 -15.37 -0.75
C LEU A 102 3.00 -16.41 -1.84
N GLY A 103 4.20 -16.47 -2.40
CA GLY A 103 4.66 -17.58 -3.22
C GLY A 103 5.29 -18.69 -2.36
N ALA A 104 5.75 -19.74 -3.02
CA ALA A 104 6.58 -20.75 -2.37
C ALA A 104 7.96 -20.13 -2.03
N ASP A 105 8.47 -20.45 -0.84
CA ASP A 105 9.83 -20.10 -0.43
C ASP A 105 10.86 -20.77 -1.36
N PRO A 106 11.83 -20.02 -1.91
CA PRO A 106 12.79 -20.56 -2.86
C PRO A 106 13.72 -21.62 -2.28
N LYS A 107 13.89 -21.68 -0.96
CA LYS A 107 14.74 -22.70 -0.29
C LYS A 107 13.97 -23.94 0.12
N THR A 108 12.72 -23.79 0.58
CA THR A 108 11.92 -24.91 1.09
C THR A 108 10.89 -25.44 0.09
N GLY A 109 10.55 -24.66 -0.93
CA GLY A 109 9.48 -24.96 -1.87
C GLY A 109 8.08 -24.91 -1.25
N LYS A 110 7.93 -24.38 -0.02
CA LYS A 110 6.69 -24.36 0.75
C LYS A 110 6.23 -22.95 1.06
N LEU A 111 4.98 -22.80 1.47
CA LEU A 111 4.46 -21.58 2.03
C LEU A 111 5.04 -21.35 3.44
N GLU A 112 5.82 -20.31 3.60
CA GLU A 112 6.46 -19.94 4.87
C GLU A 112 5.78 -18.73 5.53
N PHE A 113 4.46 -18.84 5.81
CA PHE A 113 3.67 -17.78 6.44
C PHE A 113 4.25 -17.33 7.79
N ALA A 114 4.71 -18.27 8.63
CA ALA A 114 5.28 -17.97 9.94
C ALA A 114 6.56 -17.13 9.81
N ALA A 115 7.40 -17.39 8.80
CA ALA A 115 8.60 -16.63 8.52
C ALA A 115 8.27 -15.17 8.15
N MET A 116 7.31 -14.95 7.25
CA MET A 116 6.82 -13.61 6.94
C MET A 116 6.25 -12.92 8.19
N ASN A 117 5.40 -13.61 8.96
CA ASN A 117 4.74 -13.02 10.11
C ASN A 117 5.73 -12.66 11.24
N SER A 118 6.84 -13.37 11.36
CA SER A 118 7.91 -13.03 12.32
C SER A 118 8.57 -11.68 12.03
N GLU A 119 8.58 -11.25 10.77
CA GLU A 119 9.07 -9.92 10.38
C GLU A 119 7.97 -8.86 10.51
N TYR A 120 6.72 -9.19 10.14
CA TYR A 120 5.58 -8.29 10.28
C TYR A 120 5.41 -7.74 11.70
N VAL A 121 5.53 -8.57 12.74
CA VAL A 121 5.34 -8.16 14.13
C VAL A 121 6.40 -7.19 14.65
N LYS A 122 7.48 -6.96 13.91
CA LYS A 122 8.48 -5.96 14.25
C LYS A 122 8.05 -4.54 13.83
N PHE A 123 7.07 -4.43 12.94
CA PHE A 123 6.58 -3.16 12.40
C PHE A 123 5.19 -2.80 12.89
N PHE A 124 4.38 -3.77 13.33
CA PHE A 124 2.98 -3.59 13.68
C PHE A 124 2.64 -4.24 15.01
N GLY A 125 1.95 -3.50 15.87
CA GLY A 125 1.54 -3.98 17.19
C GLY A 125 2.69 -4.02 18.19
N THR A 126 3.72 -3.20 17.99
CA THR A 126 4.80 -2.98 18.97
C THR A 126 4.38 -1.94 20.01
N ALA A 127 5.17 -1.78 21.07
CA ALA A 127 4.91 -0.74 22.07
C ALA A 127 5.00 0.67 21.46
N GLU A 128 5.93 0.88 20.52
CA GLU A 128 6.18 2.15 19.85
C GLU A 128 5.18 2.42 18.72
N GLN A 129 4.70 1.35 18.07
CA GLN A 129 3.71 1.42 16.98
C GLN A 129 2.61 0.36 17.22
N PRO A 130 1.58 0.64 18.04
CA PRO A 130 0.56 -0.31 18.47
C PRO A 130 -0.49 -0.62 17.40
N ASN A 131 -0.65 0.23 16.38
CA ASN A 131 -1.68 0.07 15.35
C ASN A 131 -1.39 -1.16 14.46
N LYS A 132 -2.44 -1.87 14.11
CA LYS A 132 -2.39 -3.02 13.20
C LYS A 132 -3.34 -2.78 12.03
N PRO A 133 -2.90 -2.93 10.78
CA PRO A 133 -3.79 -2.82 9.64
C PRO A 133 -4.78 -4.00 9.57
N ALA A 134 -5.94 -3.77 8.96
CA ALA A 134 -6.77 -4.87 8.47
C ALA A 134 -5.97 -5.62 7.40
N ARG A 135 -5.63 -6.91 7.63
CA ARG A 135 -4.74 -7.66 6.75
C ARG A 135 -5.41 -8.91 6.19
N SER A 136 -5.20 -9.15 4.88
CA SER A 136 -5.43 -10.44 4.22
C SER A 136 -4.09 -11.00 3.76
N ALA A 137 -3.90 -12.32 3.88
CA ALA A 137 -2.72 -13.00 3.38
C ALA A 137 -3.15 -14.33 2.75
N PHE A 138 -2.65 -14.65 1.57
CA PHE A 138 -2.98 -15.87 0.85
C PHE A 138 -1.83 -16.30 -0.06
N GLN A 139 -1.79 -17.59 -0.36
CA GLN A 139 -0.85 -18.14 -1.31
C GLN A 139 -1.30 -17.86 -2.74
N VAL A 140 -0.34 -17.48 -3.59
CA VAL A 140 -0.49 -17.35 -5.04
C VAL A 140 0.34 -18.40 -5.77
N ALA A 141 -0.04 -18.72 -7.00
CA ALA A 141 0.67 -19.70 -7.81
C ALA A 141 2.12 -19.26 -8.10
N ALA A 142 2.33 -17.98 -8.41
CA ALA A 142 3.64 -17.36 -8.62
C ALA A 142 3.52 -15.84 -8.48
N LEU A 143 4.65 -15.19 -8.22
CA LEU A 143 4.86 -13.75 -8.34
C LEU A 143 5.57 -13.43 -9.65
N VAL A 144 5.49 -12.16 -10.07
CA VAL A 144 6.05 -11.71 -11.37
C VAL A 144 7.57 -11.82 -11.45
N ALA A 145 8.27 -11.74 -10.30
CA ALA A 145 9.73 -11.87 -10.24
C ALA A 145 10.11 -13.31 -9.87
N PRO A 146 10.83 -14.05 -10.71
CA PRO A 146 11.33 -15.38 -10.36
C PRO A 146 12.18 -15.33 -9.08
N GLY A 147 11.89 -16.21 -8.12
CA GLY A 147 12.55 -16.24 -6.81
C GLY A 147 11.93 -15.34 -5.74
N ALA A 148 10.96 -14.49 -6.10
CA ALA A 148 10.19 -13.76 -5.11
C ALA A 148 9.25 -14.68 -4.33
N ALA A 149 9.26 -14.59 -3.00
CA ALA A 149 8.42 -15.38 -2.09
C ALA A 149 7.27 -14.57 -1.51
N LEU A 150 7.31 -13.24 -1.59
CA LEU A 150 6.15 -12.43 -1.21
C LEU A 150 6.13 -11.07 -1.92
N GLU A 151 4.93 -10.55 -2.06
CA GLU A 151 4.62 -9.19 -2.45
C GLU A 151 3.63 -8.61 -1.44
N VAL A 152 3.78 -7.32 -1.09
CA VAL A 152 2.89 -6.66 -0.15
C VAL A 152 2.48 -5.30 -0.70
N GLU A 153 1.16 -5.05 -0.71
CA GLU A 153 0.58 -3.75 -0.98
C GLU A 153 -0.08 -3.19 0.29
N VAL A 154 -0.11 -1.87 0.42
CA VAL A 154 -0.75 -1.21 1.57
C VAL A 154 -1.59 -0.01 1.15
N ILE A 155 -2.62 0.26 1.95
CA ILE A 155 -3.36 1.52 1.95
C ILE A 155 -3.08 2.21 3.27
N ALA A 156 -2.67 3.46 3.19
CA ALA A 156 -2.42 4.30 4.36
C ALA A 156 -3.32 5.54 4.32
N VAL A 157 -3.71 6.04 5.49
CA VAL A 157 -4.53 7.24 5.62
C VAL A 157 -3.79 8.24 6.47
N LYS A 158 -3.62 9.47 5.95
CA LYS A 158 -2.99 10.56 6.70
C LYS A 158 -3.93 10.98 7.82
N SER A 159 -3.53 10.73 9.06
CA SER A 159 -4.23 11.26 10.24
C SER A 159 -4.08 12.79 10.28
N LYS A 160 -5.17 13.46 10.65
CA LYS A 160 -5.21 14.94 10.84
C LYS A 160 -4.54 15.31 12.14
#